data_050c399659eb8e42a362c5e626d86d5f
#
_entry.id   050c399659eb8e42a362c5e626d86d5f
#
_cell.length_a   1.000
_cell.length_b   1.000
_cell.length_c   1.000
_cell.angle_alpha   90.00
_cell.angle_beta   90.00
_cell.angle_gamma   90.00
#
_symmetry.space_group_name_H-M   'P 1'
#
loop_
_entity.id
_entity.type
_entity.pdbx_description
1 polymer ?
#
loop_
_entity_poly.entity_id
_entity_poly.type
_entity_poly.pdbx_seq_one_letter_code
_entity_poly.pdbx_strand_id
1 'polypeptide(L)'
;MASQELGGGSLLIAWQLKNKRVLIVGGGQVASGRIESILVADANIVLISPRDGLTSRTTLLIEEYSTRITYKDRFFMGPEDLVDIDMVLTAIDDVEKSREIYRLSREAKIPINVADIPDACDFYFGSQVRDGPLQIMISTNGDSPRMAAMIRQRIERCLGGYEGEAVKKAGALRSKLKERAPGVGGEVGKKRMRWMIDICNAWEMEDFTVLDDELIKRLLDEGWEKNRVPKLADIGGSRSKPDISASPATIVPYAVGAIVGAIGCAFAYRR
;
A
#
# COMPACT_ATOMS: atom_id res chain seq x y z
N MET A 1 -1.18 35.83 3.95
CA MET A 1 -0.81 34.42 3.80
C MET A 1 0.46 34.40 2.97
N ALA A 2 1.57 33.89 3.50
CA ALA A 2 2.78 33.74 2.71
C ALA A 2 2.48 32.78 1.56
N SER A 3 2.87 33.13 0.34
CA SER A 3 2.79 32.25 -0.81
C SER A 3 3.63 31.01 -0.51
N GLN A 4 2.98 29.86 -0.39
CA GLN A 4 3.69 28.61 -0.23
C GLN A 4 4.46 28.40 -1.54
N GLU A 5 5.79 28.39 -1.48
CA GLU A 5 6.59 28.03 -2.65
C GLU A 5 6.17 26.65 -3.16
N LEU A 6 5.79 26.58 -4.44
CA LEU A 6 5.46 25.31 -5.09
C LEU A 6 6.77 24.57 -5.38
N GLY A 7 7.02 23.49 -4.66
CA GLY A 7 8.21 22.65 -4.85
C GLY A 7 8.63 21.90 -3.60
N GLY A 8 9.67 21.07 -3.72
CA GLY A 8 10.33 20.36 -2.62
C GLY A 8 9.61 19.12 -2.09
N GLY A 9 8.40 18.80 -2.55
CA GLY A 9 7.66 17.61 -2.14
C GLY A 9 7.74 16.46 -3.14
N SER A 10 7.57 15.22 -2.67
CA SER A 10 7.38 14.05 -3.52
C SER A 10 5.92 13.94 -3.98
N LEU A 11 5.69 13.43 -5.19
CA LEU A 11 4.36 13.05 -5.65
C LEU A 11 3.91 11.77 -4.93
N LEU A 12 2.85 11.86 -4.12
CA LEU A 12 2.26 10.70 -3.47
C LEU A 12 1.26 10.02 -4.40
N ILE A 13 1.54 8.78 -4.77
CA ILE A 13 0.69 7.96 -5.64
C ILE A 13 0.49 6.57 -5.06
N ALA A 14 -0.66 5.95 -5.33
CA ALA A 14 -0.91 4.54 -5.10
C ALA A 14 -0.58 3.77 -6.39
N TRP A 15 0.63 3.27 -6.49
CA TRP A 15 1.09 2.56 -7.67
C TRP A 15 0.47 1.16 -7.76
N GLN A 16 -0.17 0.87 -8.89
CA GLN A 16 -0.82 -0.41 -9.13
C GLN A 16 0.19 -1.41 -9.70
N LEU A 17 0.61 -2.37 -8.89
CA LEU A 17 1.62 -3.37 -9.25
C LEU A 17 1.03 -4.74 -9.63
N LYS A 18 -0.28 -4.90 -9.62
CA LYS A 18 -0.92 -6.16 -9.99
C LYS A 18 -0.44 -6.65 -11.34
N ASN A 19 0.04 -7.90 -11.39
CA ASN A 19 0.63 -8.54 -12.57
C ASN A 19 1.94 -7.91 -13.09
N LYS A 20 2.52 -6.93 -12.39
CA LYS A 20 3.82 -6.36 -12.68
C LYS A 20 4.94 -7.26 -12.16
N ARG A 21 6.13 -7.14 -12.77
CA ARG A 21 7.33 -7.88 -12.35
C ARG A 21 8.29 -6.94 -11.63
N VAL A 22 8.59 -7.24 -10.38
CA VAL A 22 9.50 -6.46 -9.56
C VAL A 22 10.76 -7.25 -9.30
N LEU A 23 11.92 -6.71 -9.70
CA LEU A 23 13.22 -7.26 -9.36
C LEU A 23 13.61 -6.78 -7.95
N ILE A 24 14.01 -7.73 -7.11
CA ILE A 24 14.62 -7.45 -5.81
C ILE A 24 16.01 -8.06 -5.80
N VAL A 25 17.04 -7.23 -5.57
CA VAL A 25 18.42 -7.67 -5.45
C VAL A 25 18.85 -7.57 -4.00
N GLY A 26 19.20 -8.72 -3.41
CA GLY A 26 19.50 -8.90 -1.99
C GLY A 26 18.47 -9.75 -1.27
N GLY A 27 18.90 -10.45 -0.21
CA GLY A 27 18.08 -11.41 0.56
C GLY A 27 18.00 -11.13 2.05
N GLY A 28 18.57 -10.00 2.48
CA GLY A 28 18.67 -9.58 3.88
C GLY A 28 17.35 -9.10 4.49
N GLN A 29 17.44 -8.52 5.70
CA GLN A 29 16.27 -8.03 6.45
C GLN A 29 15.50 -6.93 5.70
N VAL A 30 16.19 -6.01 5.02
CA VAL A 30 15.55 -4.97 4.22
C VAL A 30 14.80 -5.58 3.04
N ALA A 31 15.42 -6.56 2.37
CA ALA A 31 14.81 -7.27 1.24
C ALA A 31 13.52 -7.99 1.66
N SER A 32 13.49 -8.67 2.82
CA SER A 32 12.26 -9.35 3.29
C SER A 32 11.09 -8.38 3.47
N GLY A 33 11.32 -7.21 4.04
CA GLY A 33 10.26 -6.18 4.15
C GLY A 33 9.80 -5.62 2.80
N ARG A 34 10.72 -5.53 1.82
CA ARG A 34 10.35 -5.15 0.44
C ARG A 34 9.52 -6.23 -0.22
N ILE A 35 9.90 -7.51 -0.09
CA ILE A 35 9.14 -8.66 -0.61
C ILE A 35 7.70 -8.62 -0.09
N GLU A 36 7.50 -8.47 1.22
CA GLU A 36 6.17 -8.38 1.82
C GLU A 36 5.35 -7.22 1.23
N SER A 37 5.94 -6.04 1.10
CA SER A 37 5.28 -4.87 0.54
C SER A 37 4.83 -5.08 -0.91
N ILE A 38 5.64 -5.76 -1.70
CA ILE A 38 5.38 -6.05 -3.11
C ILE A 38 4.35 -7.17 -3.28
N LEU A 39 4.39 -8.20 -2.43
CA LEU A 39 3.39 -9.26 -2.41
C LEU A 39 1.99 -8.72 -2.10
N VAL A 40 1.89 -7.79 -1.14
CA VAL A 40 0.60 -7.13 -0.80
C VAL A 40 0.06 -6.28 -1.96
N ALA A 41 0.93 -5.82 -2.86
CA ALA A 41 0.54 -5.05 -4.05
C ALA A 41 0.25 -5.93 -5.29
N ASP A 42 0.11 -7.26 -5.11
CA ASP A 42 -0.22 -8.24 -6.15
C ASP A 42 0.81 -8.35 -7.31
N ALA A 43 2.05 -7.94 -7.09
CA ALA A 43 3.11 -8.11 -8.09
C ALA A 43 3.76 -9.50 -8.05
N ASN A 44 4.44 -9.86 -9.13
CA ASN A 44 5.34 -11.00 -9.20
C ASN A 44 6.76 -10.52 -8.89
N ILE A 45 7.55 -11.33 -8.21
CA ILE A 45 8.89 -10.97 -7.76
C ILE A 45 9.92 -11.85 -8.45
N VAL A 46 10.98 -11.22 -8.97
CA VAL A 46 12.24 -11.88 -9.29
C VAL A 46 13.22 -11.52 -8.18
N LEU A 47 13.58 -12.48 -7.36
CA LEU A 47 14.53 -12.28 -6.25
C LEU A 47 15.89 -12.83 -6.65
N ILE A 48 16.91 -11.98 -6.63
CA ILE A 48 18.30 -12.35 -6.91
C ILE A 48 19.15 -12.15 -5.65
N SER A 49 19.65 -13.22 -5.10
CA SER A 49 20.59 -13.23 -3.96
C SER A 49 21.26 -14.56 -3.86
N PRO A 50 22.56 -14.63 -3.51
CA PRO A 50 23.17 -15.88 -3.07
C PRO A 50 22.41 -16.44 -1.85
N ARG A 51 22.38 -17.75 -1.72
CA ARG A 51 21.66 -18.45 -0.64
C ARG A 51 22.14 -18.08 0.76
N ASP A 52 23.42 -17.87 0.92
CA ASP A 52 24.06 -17.44 2.17
C ASP A 52 23.70 -16.00 2.57
N GLY A 53 23.21 -15.19 1.63
CA GLY A 53 22.67 -13.85 1.86
C GLY A 53 21.19 -13.80 2.28
N LEU A 54 20.49 -14.96 2.34
CA LEU A 54 19.09 -15.01 2.73
C LEU A 54 18.91 -15.03 4.24
N THR A 55 17.99 -14.21 4.74
CA THR A 55 17.48 -14.37 6.12
C THR A 55 16.46 -15.53 6.20
N SER A 56 16.24 -16.07 7.40
CA SER A 56 15.20 -17.08 7.63
C SER A 56 13.82 -16.57 7.18
N ARG A 57 13.53 -15.26 7.34
CA ARG A 57 12.27 -14.66 6.88
C ARG A 57 12.16 -14.67 5.36
N THR A 58 13.23 -14.31 4.66
CA THR A 58 13.26 -14.33 3.19
C THR A 58 13.07 -15.75 2.66
N THR A 59 13.71 -16.74 3.28
CA THR A 59 13.55 -18.15 2.90
C THR A 59 12.10 -18.62 3.04
N LEU A 60 11.45 -18.31 4.16
CA LEU A 60 10.04 -18.63 4.38
C LEU A 60 9.13 -17.97 3.32
N LEU A 61 9.37 -16.71 2.95
CA LEU A 61 8.58 -16.02 1.93
C LEU A 61 8.76 -16.66 0.54
N ILE A 62 9.98 -17.11 0.20
CA ILE A 62 10.22 -17.84 -1.07
C ILE A 62 9.41 -19.13 -1.13
N GLU A 63 9.37 -19.89 -0.02
CA GLU A 63 8.64 -21.15 0.08
C GLU A 63 7.12 -20.93 0.03
N GLU A 64 6.61 -20.00 0.87
CA GLU A 64 5.19 -19.71 1.00
C GLU A 64 4.59 -19.14 -0.29
N TYR A 65 5.33 -18.26 -0.99
CA TYR A 65 4.86 -17.57 -2.18
C TYR A 65 5.59 -18.02 -3.46
N SER A 66 5.95 -19.31 -3.55
CA SER A 66 6.72 -19.89 -4.66
C SER A 66 6.08 -19.70 -6.05
N THR A 67 4.76 -19.51 -6.13
CA THR A 67 4.06 -19.20 -7.39
C THR A 67 4.23 -17.74 -7.84
N ARG A 68 4.64 -16.85 -6.93
CA ARG A 68 4.79 -15.40 -7.17
C ARG A 68 6.23 -14.92 -7.04
N ILE A 69 7.11 -15.71 -6.44
CA ILE A 69 8.53 -15.38 -6.27
C ILE A 69 9.37 -16.35 -7.11
N THR A 70 10.03 -15.82 -8.11
CA THR A 70 11.07 -16.54 -8.85
C THR A 70 12.41 -16.23 -8.21
N TYR A 71 12.95 -17.19 -7.44
CA TYR A 71 14.24 -17.03 -6.78
C TYR A 71 15.39 -17.50 -7.68
N LYS A 72 16.45 -16.70 -7.74
CA LYS A 72 17.70 -16.98 -8.45
C LYS A 72 18.86 -16.95 -7.46
N ASP A 73 19.43 -18.13 -7.16
CA ASP A 73 20.58 -18.31 -6.24
C ASP A 73 21.88 -17.89 -6.92
N ARG A 74 22.11 -16.59 -7.02
CA ARG A 74 23.29 -15.98 -7.62
C ARG A 74 23.34 -14.48 -7.38
N PHE A 75 24.44 -13.85 -7.75
CA PHE A 75 24.53 -12.39 -7.83
C PHE A 75 23.82 -11.83 -9.08
N PHE A 76 23.52 -10.54 -9.03
CA PHE A 76 23.03 -9.77 -10.18
C PHE A 76 24.11 -9.73 -11.26
N MET A 77 23.74 -10.02 -12.51
CA MET A 77 24.69 -10.21 -13.60
C MET A 77 24.77 -9.01 -14.55
N GLY A 78 23.69 -8.24 -14.71
CA GLY A 78 23.71 -7.09 -15.61
C GLY A 78 22.37 -6.81 -16.27
N PRO A 79 22.37 -6.20 -17.47
CA PRO A 79 21.15 -5.79 -18.17
C PRO A 79 20.17 -6.93 -18.45
N GLU A 80 20.64 -8.16 -18.59
CA GLU A 80 19.81 -9.35 -18.80
C GLU A 80 18.85 -9.63 -17.65
N ASP A 81 19.19 -9.21 -16.43
CA ASP A 81 18.30 -9.32 -15.27
C ASP A 81 17.20 -8.25 -15.21
N LEU A 82 17.30 -7.24 -16.06
CA LEU A 82 16.34 -6.15 -16.16
C LEU A 82 15.28 -6.39 -17.26
N VAL A 83 15.39 -7.49 -18.00
CA VAL A 83 14.43 -7.81 -19.07
C VAL A 83 13.05 -8.09 -18.49
N ASP A 84 12.02 -7.41 -19.03
CA ASP A 84 10.64 -7.51 -18.58
C ASP A 84 10.42 -7.15 -17.10
N ILE A 85 11.21 -6.25 -16.54
CA ILE A 85 11.07 -5.74 -15.17
C ILE A 85 10.39 -4.37 -15.20
N ASP A 86 9.38 -4.20 -14.35
CA ASP A 86 8.63 -2.95 -14.19
C ASP A 86 9.17 -2.04 -13.08
N MET A 87 9.90 -2.61 -12.09
CA MET A 87 10.45 -1.89 -10.94
C MET A 87 11.65 -2.65 -10.38
N VAL A 88 12.65 -1.94 -9.90
CA VAL A 88 13.84 -2.51 -9.24
C VAL A 88 13.92 -2.04 -7.79
N LEU A 89 14.24 -2.97 -6.90
CA LEU A 89 14.54 -2.71 -5.49
C LEU A 89 15.88 -3.33 -5.16
N THR A 90 16.85 -2.52 -4.72
CA THR A 90 18.17 -2.99 -4.34
C THR A 90 18.35 -2.88 -2.83
N ALA A 91 18.75 -3.97 -2.20
CA ALA A 91 18.96 -4.07 -0.75
C ALA A 91 20.17 -4.97 -0.46
N ILE A 92 21.34 -4.52 -0.91
CA ILE A 92 22.66 -5.13 -0.68
C ILE A 92 23.59 -4.10 -0.05
N ASP A 93 24.57 -4.58 0.71
CA ASP A 93 25.54 -3.70 1.42
C ASP A 93 26.63 -3.15 0.49
N ASP A 94 26.81 -3.74 -0.70
CA ASP A 94 27.76 -3.28 -1.70
C ASP A 94 27.28 -2.01 -2.41
N VAL A 95 27.84 -0.87 -2.03
CA VAL A 95 27.49 0.45 -2.56
C VAL A 95 27.81 0.59 -4.04
N GLU A 96 28.96 0.07 -4.49
CA GLU A 96 29.39 0.18 -5.89
C GLU A 96 28.46 -0.64 -6.80
N LYS A 97 28.12 -1.87 -6.36
CA LYS A 97 27.18 -2.71 -7.09
C LYS A 97 25.77 -2.12 -7.09
N SER A 98 25.35 -1.51 -5.98
CA SER A 98 24.07 -0.80 -5.88
C SER A 98 24.00 0.37 -6.87
N ARG A 99 25.05 1.16 -7.00
CA ARG A 99 25.16 2.25 -7.98
C ARG A 99 25.22 1.75 -9.43
N GLU A 100 25.86 0.61 -9.67
CA GLU A 100 25.85 -0.04 -10.98
C GLU A 100 24.42 -0.43 -11.38
N ILE A 101 23.68 -1.11 -10.49
CA ILE A 101 22.29 -1.51 -10.72
C ILE A 101 21.42 -0.26 -10.95
N TYR A 102 21.61 0.80 -10.17
CA TYR A 102 20.93 2.08 -10.38
C TYR A 102 21.16 2.62 -11.81
N ARG A 103 22.41 2.72 -12.24
CA ARG A 103 22.73 3.24 -13.57
C ARG A 103 22.08 2.39 -14.68
N LEU A 104 22.18 1.06 -14.61
CA LEU A 104 21.57 0.15 -15.58
C LEU A 104 20.05 0.26 -15.59
N SER A 105 19.41 0.39 -14.42
CA SER A 105 17.97 0.60 -14.31
C SER A 105 17.55 1.93 -14.95
N ARG A 106 18.32 3.00 -14.76
CA ARG A 106 18.07 4.32 -15.38
C ARG A 106 18.20 4.27 -16.90
N GLU A 107 19.23 3.57 -17.43
CA GLU A 107 19.42 3.35 -18.87
C GLU A 107 18.22 2.57 -19.47
N ALA A 108 17.72 1.57 -18.73
CA ALA A 108 16.54 0.79 -19.09
C ALA A 108 15.22 1.53 -18.85
N LYS A 109 15.24 2.74 -18.27
CA LYS A 109 14.05 3.53 -17.85
C LYS A 109 13.14 2.80 -16.87
N ILE A 110 13.70 1.97 -16.01
CA ILE A 110 12.98 1.23 -14.99
C ILE A 110 13.11 2.00 -13.66
N PRO A 111 12.01 2.35 -12.98
CA PRO A 111 12.04 3.00 -11.68
C PRO A 111 12.74 2.13 -10.64
N ILE A 112 13.59 2.76 -9.83
CA ILE A 112 14.43 2.06 -8.85
C ILE A 112 14.38 2.72 -7.48
N ASN A 113 14.43 1.91 -6.42
CA ASN A 113 14.76 2.32 -5.06
C ASN A 113 15.98 1.53 -4.57
N VAL A 114 17.00 2.24 -4.17
CA VAL A 114 18.22 1.68 -3.58
C VAL A 114 18.23 1.95 -2.08
N ALA A 115 18.30 0.88 -1.29
CA ALA A 115 18.34 1.02 0.17
C ALA A 115 19.56 1.83 0.59
N ASP A 116 19.39 2.74 1.54
CA ASP A 116 20.41 3.58 2.16
C ASP A 116 21.17 4.53 1.23
N ILE A 117 20.77 4.65 -0.05
CA ILE A 117 21.37 5.58 -1.03
C ILE A 117 20.26 6.50 -1.60
N PRO A 118 19.89 7.60 -0.92
CA PRO A 118 18.76 8.46 -1.30
C PRO A 118 18.88 9.07 -2.70
N ASP A 119 20.08 9.45 -3.13
CA ASP A 119 20.37 10.00 -4.46
C ASP A 119 20.21 8.99 -5.62
N ALA A 120 20.09 7.70 -5.29
CA ALA A 120 19.83 6.60 -6.22
C ALA A 120 18.38 6.07 -6.11
N CYS A 121 17.43 6.90 -5.69
CA CYS A 121 16.04 6.52 -5.52
C CYS A 121 15.10 7.39 -6.37
N ASP A 122 14.28 6.76 -7.21
CA ASP A 122 13.20 7.45 -7.94
C ASP A 122 11.94 7.63 -7.05
N PHE A 123 11.81 6.83 -5.99
CA PHE A 123 10.67 6.86 -5.05
C PHE A 123 11.09 6.32 -3.68
N TYR A 124 10.28 6.65 -2.66
CA TYR A 124 10.48 6.17 -1.29
C TYR A 124 9.30 5.33 -0.81
N PHE A 125 9.59 4.39 0.10
CA PHE A 125 8.57 3.67 0.85
C PHE A 125 8.21 4.47 2.11
N GLY A 126 6.97 4.97 2.15
CA GLY A 126 6.45 5.65 3.33
C GLY A 126 6.01 4.67 4.43
N SER A 127 5.77 5.20 5.61
CA SER A 127 5.10 4.47 6.70
C SER A 127 3.63 4.29 6.36
N GLN A 128 3.10 3.07 6.47
CA GLN A 128 1.77 2.73 5.93
C GLN A 128 0.83 2.22 7.02
N VAL A 129 -0.44 2.64 6.94
CA VAL A 129 -1.59 1.97 7.57
C VAL A 129 -2.36 1.25 6.48
N ARG A 130 -2.74 0.01 6.73
CA ARG A 130 -3.60 -0.78 5.85
C ARG A 130 -4.73 -1.40 6.65
N ASP A 131 -5.96 -1.18 6.18
CA ASP A 131 -7.17 -1.78 6.72
C ASP A 131 -8.06 -2.16 5.53
N GLY A 132 -7.96 -3.41 5.08
CA GLY A 132 -8.59 -3.86 3.85
C GLY A 132 -8.22 -2.98 2.65
N PRO A 133 -9.20 -2.37 1.95
CA PRO A 133 -8.94 -1.48 0.82
C PRO A 133 -8.46 -0.08 1.23
N LEU A 134 -8.62 0.32 2.50
CA LEU A 134 -8.10 1.58 3.00
C LEU A 134 -6.58 1.53 3.10
N GLN A 135 -5.91 2.50 2.52
CA GLN A 135 -4.46 2.66 2.59
C GLN A 135 -4.11 4.11 2.89
N ILE A 136 -3.27 4.32 3.90
CA ILE A 136 -2.75 5.63 4.26
C ILE A 136 -1.23 5.55 4.21
N MET A 137 -0.59 6.43 3.47
CA MET A 137 0.87 6.53 3.42
C MET A 137 1.34 7.85 4.03
N ILE A 138 2.30 7.76 4.92
CA ILE A 138 2.95 8.92 5.55
C ILE A 138 4.39 8.98 5.04
N SER A 139 4.71 10.03 4.33
CA SER A 139 6.06 10.34 3.86
C SER A 139 6.60 11.55 4.63
N THR A 140 7.86 11.48 5.01
CA THR A 140 8.65 12.62 5.50
C THR A 140 9.70 13.03 4.49
N ASN A 141 9.54 12.64 3.23
CA ASN A 141 10.45 12.90 2.12
C ASN A 141 11.92 12.50 2.41
N GLY A 142 12.10 11.49 3.25
CA GLY A 142 13.44 11.01 3.67
C GLY A 142 13.96 11.63 4.97
N ASP A 143 13.38 12.73 5.45
CA ASP A 143 13.92 13.48 6.59
C ASP A 143 13.88 12.71 7.91
N SER A 144 12.79 11.98 8.20
CA SER A 144 12.68 11.29 9.48
C SER A 144 11.75 10.07 9.42
N PRO A 145 12.26 8.87 9.06
CA PRO A 145 11.48 7.65 9.05
C PRO A 145 10.83 7.32 10.41
N ARG A 146 11.51 7.65 11.52
CA ARG A 146 10.98 7.44 12.87
C ARG A 146 9.77 8.32 13.15
N MET A 147 9.80 9.58 12.73
CA MET A 147 8.66 10.50 12.87
C MET A 147 7.47 10.02 12.04
N ALA A 148 7.71 9.53 10.81
CA ALA A 148 6.66 8.93 9.99
C ALA A 148 5.98 7.74 10.70
N ALA A 149 6.76 6.87 11.36
CA ALA A 149 6.23 5.75 12.15
C ALA A 149 5.43 6.22 13.38
N MET A 150 5.87 7.27 14.07
CA MET A 150 5.12 7.84 15.21
C MET A 150 3.79 8.47 14.76
N ILE A 151 3.79 9.18 13.63
CA ILE A 151 2.56 9.75 13.04
C ILE A 151 1.62 8.62 12.62
N ARG A 152 2.13 7.55 12.00
CA ARG A 152 1.35 6.35 11.68
C ARG A 152 0.62 5.81 12.89
N GLN A 153 1.34 5.55 13.99
CA GLN A 153 0.76 5.04 15.24
C GLN A 153 -0.32 5.97 15.82
N ARG A 154 -0.14 7.29 15.64
CA ARG A 154 -1.15 8.26 16.08
C ARG A 154 -2.41 8.19 15.23
N ILE A 155 -2.27 8.06 13.91
CA ILE A 155 -3.40 7.88 12.98
C ILE A 155 -4.12 6.58 13.29
N GLU A 156 -3.40 5.46 13.44
CA GLU A 156 -3.99 4.14 13.78
C GLU A 156 -4.87 4.20 15.05
N ARG A 157 -4.47 4.97 16.07
CA ARG A 157 -5.28 5.14 17.29
C ARG A 157 -6.53 6.01 17.08
N CYS A 158 -6.56 6.85 16.04
CA CYS A 158 -7.72 7.68 15.71
C CYS A 158 -8.75 6.95 14.86
N LEU A 159 -8.36 5.82 14.22
CA LEU A 159 -9.29 5.00 13.44
C LEU A 159 -10.12 4.12 14.38
N GLY A 160 -11.40 3.97 14.05
CA GLY A 160 -12.36 3.15 14.82
C GLY A 160 -12.20 1.64 14.58
N GLY A 161 -11.40 1.24 13.57
CA GLY A 161 -11.19 -0.15 13.18
C GLY A 161 -12.28 -0.74 12.27
N TYR A 162 -13.18 0.10 11.79
CA TYR A 162 -14.27 -0.27 10.88
C TYR A 162 -14.17 0.41 9.50
N GLU A 163 -13.24 1.34 9.33
CA GLU A 163 -13.11 2.16 8.12
C GLU A 163 -12.82 1.32 6.89
N GLY A 164 -11.96 0.33 7.00
CA GLY A 164 -11.65 -0.59 5.91
C GLY A 164 -12.84 -1.41 5.45
N GLU A 165 -13.65 -1.92 6.40
CA GLU A 165 -14.88 -2.64 6.06
C GLU A 165 -15.92 -1.70 5.46
N ALA A 166 -16.08 -0.48 5.98
CA ALA A 166 -16.97 0.53 5.41
C ALA A 166 -16.60 0.85 3.96
N VAL A 167 -15.31 1.08 3.66
CA VAL A 167 -14.81 1.30 2.30
C VAL A 167 -15.08 0.11 1.40
N LYS A 168 -14.87 -1.11 1.89
CA LYS A 168 -15.13 -2.35 1.15
C LYS A 168 -16.62 -2.48 0.79
N LYS A 169 -17.52 -2.21 1.74
CA LYS A 169 -18.98 -2.28 1.53
C LYS A 169 -19.49 -1.18 0.61
N ALA A 170 -18.97 0.05 0.75
CA ALA A 170 -19.24 1.13 -0.20
C ALA A 170 -18.78 0.77 -1.62
N GLY A 171 -17.63 0.08 -1.75
CA GLY A 171 -17.14 -0.47 -3.00
C GLY A 171 -18.09 -1.50 -3.61
N ALA A 172 -18.63 -2.42 -2.80
CA ALA A 172 -19.62 -3.40 -3.22
C ALA A 172 -20.91 -2.73 -3.71
N LEU A 173 -21.43 -1.75 -2.98
CA LEU A 173 -22.58 -0.93 -3.40
C LEU A 173 -22.31 -0.27 -4.76
N ARG A 174 -21.14 0.35 -4.92
CA ARG A 174 -20.75 1.00 -6.19
C ARG A 174 -20.69 0.00 -7.36
N SER A 175 -20.22 -1.21 -7.10
CA SER A 175 -20.18 -2.28 -8.11
C SER A 175 -21.60 -2.68 -8.54
N LYS A 176 -22.48 -2.95 -7.58
CA LYS A 176 -23.89 -3.29 -7.82
C LYS A 176 -24.67 -2.18 -8.52
N LEU A 177 -24.40 -0.93 -8.16
CA LEU A 177 -24.96 0.24 -8.85
C LEU A 177 -24.50 0.29 -10.32
N LYS A 178 -23.24 -0.05 -10.60
CA LYS A 178 -22.72 -0.09 -11.96
C LYS A 178 -23.35 -1.21 -12.79
N GLU A 179 -23.64 -2.35 -12.16
CA GLU A 179 -24.40 -3.45 -12.78
C GLU A 179 -25.86 -3.02 -13.10
N ARG A 180 -26.52 -2.34 -12.15
CA ARG A 180 -27.90 -1.83 -12.28
C ARG A 180 -28.04 -0.76 -13.35
N ALA A 181 -27.08 0.13 -13.47
CA ALA A 181 -27.05 1.25 -14.39
C ALA A 181 -25.75 1.23 -15.21
N PRO A 182 -25.61 0.39 -16.22
CA PRO A 182 -24.38 0.20 -16.98
C PRO A 182 -24.02 1.40 -17.83
N GLY A 183 -22.78 1.47 -18.31
CA GLY A 183 -22.22 2.52 -19.15
C GLY A 183 -20.98 3.17 -18.53
N VAL A 184 -20.14 3.75 -19.38
CA VAL A 184 -18.91 4.47 -19.00
C VAL A 184 -19.04 5.94 -19.36
N GLY A 185 -18.80 6.81 -18.37
CA GLY A 185 -18.92 8.28 -18.58
C GLY A 185 -20.36 8.76 -18.80
N GLY A 186 -20.51 9.89 -19.48
CA GLY A 186 -21.80 10.49 -19.84
C GLY A 186 -22.70 10.84 -18.63
N GLU A 187 -23.99 11.07 -18.89
CA GLU A 187 -24.95 11.47 -17.85
C GLU A 187 -25.19 10.37 -16.81
N VAL A 188 -25.21 9.09 -17.23
CA VAL A 188 -25.38 7.97 -16.31
C VAL A 188 -24.19 7.88 -15.33
N GLY A 189 -22.97 8.04 -15.84
CA GLY A 189 -21.77 8.06 -14.99
C GLY A 189 -21.79 9.20 -13.97
N LYS A 190 -22.19 10.42 -14.40
CA LYS A 190 -22.36 11.58 -13.51
C LYS A 190 -23.44 11.35 -12.46
N LYS A 191 -24.59 10.79 -12.86
CA LYS A 191 -25.70 10.49 -11.95
C LYS A 191 -25.27 9.48 -10.88
N ARG A 192 -24.60 8.38 -11.26
CA ARG A 192 -24.07 7.41 -10.30
C ARG A 192 -23.07 8.05 -9.33
N MET A 193 -22.16 8.85 -9.83
CA MET A 193 -21.16 9.55 -9.01
C MET A 193 -21.84 10.44 -7.98
N ARG A 194 -22.79 11.27 -8.41
CA ARG A 194 -23.54 12.17 -7.53
C ARG A 194 -24.29 11.41 -6.45
N TRP A 195 -25.03 10.36 -6.82
CA TRP A 195 -25.80 9.57 -5.87
C TRP A 195 -24.90 8.88 -4.83
N MET A 196 -23.73 8.36 -5.23
CA MET A 196 -22.75 7.79 -4.29
C MET A 196 -22.20 8.86 -3.33
N ILE A 197 -21.95 10.07 -3.82
CA ILE A 197 -21.53 11.20 -2.98
C ILE A 197 -22.64 11.55 -1.98
N ASP A 198 -23.89 11.64 -2.44
CA ASP A 198 -25.03 11.99 -1.59
C ASP A 198 -25.23 10.97 -0.46
N ILE A 199 -25.06 9.67 -0.74
CA ILE A 199 -25.09 8.62 0.30
C ILE A 199 -23.94 8.81 1.28
N CYS A 200 -22.70 9.00 0.80
CA CYS A 200 -21.54 9.18 1.67
C CYS A 200 -21.65 10.44 2.55
N ASN A 201 -22.39 11.46 2.10
CA ASN A 201 -22.65 12.67 2.88
C ASN A 201 -23.80 12.50 3.89
N ALA A 202 -24.73 11.60 3.63
CA ALA A 202 -25.93 11.40 4.45
C ALA A 202 -25.78 10.29 5.51
N TRP A 203 -24.86 9.35 5.28
CA TRP A 203 -24.60 8.21 6.15
C TRP A 203 -23.30 8.38 6.91
N GLU A 204 -23.25 7.85 8.12
CA GLU A 204 -22.00 7.67 8.85
C GLU A 204 -21.23 6.46 8.30
N MET A 205 -19.92 6.40 8.51
CA MET A 205 -19.10 5.26 8.02
C MET A 205 -19.59 3.92 8.56
N GLU A 206 -20.03 3.89 9.81
CA GLU A 206 -20.58 2.71 10.48
C GLU A 206 -21.82 2.16 9.78
N ASP A 207 -22.62 3.02 9.13
CA ASP A 207 -23.81 2.58 8.40
C ASP A 207 -23.45 1.69 7.20
N PHE A 208 -22.29 1.89 6.62
CA PHE A 208 -21.83 1.05 5.51
C PHE A 208 -21.44 -0.35 5.97
N THR A 209 -20.95 -0.52 7.19
CA THR A 209 -20.43 -1.82 7.66
C THR A 209 -21.49 -2.92 7.71
N VAL A 210 -22.75 -2.53 7.90
CA VAL A 210 -23.88 -3.49 7.97
C VAL A 210 -24.46 -3.87 6.60
N LEU A 211 -23.98 -3.24 5.51
CA LEU A 211 -24.46 -3.55 4.17
C LEU A 211 -24.11 -4.99 3.78
N ASP A 212 -25.13 -5.77 3.48
CA ASP A 212 -25.05 -7.06 2.80
C ASP A 212 -25.72 -6.96 1.42
N ASP A 213 -25.78 -8.04 0.68
CA ASP A 213 -26.35 -8.05 -0.68
C ASP A 213 -27.85 -7.68 -0.67
N GLU A 214 -28.60 -8.05 0.37
CA GLU A 214 -30.04 -7.75 0.49
C GLU A 214 -30.25 -6.26 0.79
N LEU A 215 -29.51 -5.70 1.74
CA LEU A 215 -29.57 -4.26 2.07
C LEU A 215 -29.11 -3.40 0.89
N ILE A 216 -28.06 -3.83 0.17
CA ILE A 216 -27.62 -3.15 -1.06
C ILE A 216 -28.73 -3.16 -2.10
N LYS A 217 -29.40 -4.30 -2.31
CA LYS A 217 -30.52 -4.39 -3.24
C LYS A 217 -31.64 -3.43 -2.86
N ARG A 218 -32.08 -3.45 -1.58
CA ARG A 218 -33.12 -2.51 -1.09
C ARG A 218 -32.70 -1.06 -1.23
N LEU A 219 -31.43 -0.74 -0.95
CA LEU A 219 -30.89 0.61 -1.10
C LEU A 219 -30.93 1.07 -2.56
N LEU A 220 -30.67 0.18 -3.51
CA LEU A 220 -30.79 0.48 -4.93
C LEU A 220 -32.27 0.66 -5.34
N ASP A 221 -33.17 -0.20 -4.88
CA ASP A 221 -34.59 -0.15 -5.23
C ASP A 221 -35.27 1.09 -4.62
N GLU A 222 -35.02 1.39 -3.36
CA GLU A 222 -35.65 2.52 -2.64
C GLU A 222 -34.91 3.86 -2.82
N GLY A 223 -33.61 3.81 -3.10
CA GLY A 223 -32.77 4.99 -3.22
C GLY A 223 -32.51 5.37 -4.69
N TRP A 224 -31.73 4.57 -5.38
CA TRP A 224 -31.31 4.86 -6.76
C TRP A 224 -32.50 4.99 -7.73
N GLU A 225 -33.41 4.02 -7.74
CA GLU A 225 -34.58 4.02 -8.65
C GLU A 225 -35.51 5.18 -8.35
N LYS A 226 -35.66 5.56 -7.08
CA LYS A 226 -36.51 6.68 -6.64
C LYS A 226 -35.77 8.01 -6.58
N ASN A 227 -34.53 8.05 -7.02
CA ASN A 227 -33.66 9.24 -7.05
C ASN A 227 -33.60 9.97 -5.69
N ARG A 228 -33.41 9.23 -4.61
CA ARG A 228 -33.29 9.73 -3.23
C ARG A 228 -32.20 9.00 -2.47
N VAL A 229 -31.86 9.49 -1.29
CA VAL A 229 -31.01 8.81 -0.31
C VAL A 229 -31.86 8.44 0.90
N PRO A 230 -32.23 7.14 1.06
CA PRO A 230 -32.97 6.68 2.24
C PRO A 230 -32.03 6.61 3.44
N LYS A 231 -32.58 6.70 4.65
CA LYS A 231 -31.85 6.37 5.89
C LYS A 231 -31.65 4.87 5.98
N LEU A 232 -30.65 4.42 6.72
CA LEU A 232 -30.39 3.00 6.94
C LEU A 232 -31.64 2.25 7.46
N ALA A 233 -32.36 2.84 8.40
CA ALA A 233 -33.59 2.29 8.96
C ALA A 233 -34.73 2.14 7.92
N ASP A 234 -34.80 3.03 6.92
CA ASP A 234 -35.86 3.01 5.89
C ASP A 234 -35.73 1.78 4.97
N ILE A 235 -34.54 1.21 4.90
CA ILE A 235 -34.24 -0.01 4.13
C ILE A 235 -34.16 -1.26 5.02
N GLY A 236 -34.51 -1.13 6.32
CA GLY A 236 -34.49 -2.23 7.28
C GLY A 236 -33.12 -2.56 7.86
N GLY A 237 -32.13 -1.69 7.65
CA GLY A 237 -30.82 -1.81 8.27
C GLY A 237 -30.81 -1.24 9.68
N SER A 238 -29.96 -1.78 10.53
CA SER A 238 -29.74 -1.33 11.92
C SER A 238 -28.26 -1.46 12.24
N ARG A 239 -27.69 -0.46 12.91
CA ARG A 239 -26.34 -0.59 13.48
C ARG A 239 -26.40 -1.65 14.57
N SER A 240 -25.65 -2.73 14.45
CA SER A 240 -25.36 -3.56 15.61
C SER A 240 -24.58 -2.71 16.60
N LYS A 241 -24.96 -2.70 17.87
CA LYS A 241 -24.11 -2.11 18.91
C LYS A 241 -22.75 -2.78 18.80
N PRO A 242 -21.64 -2.02 18.76
CA PRO A 242 -20.32 -2.62 18.73
C PRO A 242 -20.23 -3.55 19.93
N ASP A 243 -19.91 -4.80 19.67
CA ASP A 243 -19.59 -5.76 20.72
C ASP A 243 -18.26 -5.31 21.33
N ILE A 244 -18.32 -4.62 22.48
CA ILE A 244 -17.17 -4.08 23.21
C ILE A 244 -16.23 -5.23 23.65
N SER A 245 -16.65 -6.49 23.50
CA SER A 245 -15.85 -7.68 23.74
C SER A 245 -14.97 -8.10 22.56
N ALA A 246 -15.19 -7.56 21.37
CA ALA A 246 -14.29 -7.81 20.24
C ALA A 246 -12.98 -7.08 20.50
N SER A 247 -11.95 -7.84 20.84
CA SER A 247 -10.55 -7.40 20.82
C SER A 247 -10.31 -6.58 19.55
N PRO A 248 -9.60 -5.45 19.61
CA PRO A 248 -9.28 -4.69 18.40
C PRO A 248 -8.73 -5.66 17.38
N ALA A 249 -9.33 -5.69 16.20
CA ALA A 249 -8.90 -6.55 15.10
C ALA A 249 -7.37 -6.49 15.08
N THR A 250 -6.75 -7.66 15.11
CA THR A 250 -5.29 -7.76 15.08
C THR A 250 -4.86 -7.11 13.78
N ILE A 251 -4.61 -5.80 13.83
CA ILE A 251 -3.90 -5.09 12.80
C ILE A 251 -2.55 -5.79 12.81
N VAL A 252 -2.38 -6.74 11.89
CA VAL A 252 -1.09 -7.41 11.72
C VAL A 252 -0.13 -6.26 11.47
N PRO A 253 0.74 -5.93 12.42
CA PRO A 253 1.74 -4.93 12.16
C PRO A 253 2.67 -5.56 11.14
N TYR A 254 2.45 -5.27 9.86
CA TYR A 254 3.50 -5.46 8.89
C TYR A 254 4.66 -4.61 9.41
N ALA A 255 5.57 -5.25 10.10
CA ALA A 255 6.81 -4.66 10.52
C ALA A 255 7.63 -4.38 9.26
N VAL A 256 7.27 -3.32 8.55
CA VAL A 256 8.22 -2.66 7.67
C VAL A 256 9.29 -2.17 8.63
N GLY A 257 10.34 -2.97 8.74
CA GLY A 257 11.47 -2.70 9.60
C GLY A 257 12.04 -1.34 9.28
N ALA A 258 11.68 -0.34 10.08
CA ALA A 258 12.51 0.82 10.25
C ALA A 258 13.71 0.34 11.09
N ILE A 259 14.62 -0.38 10.47
CA ILE A 259 15.94 -0.57 11.03
C ILE A 259 16.65 0.77 10.83
N VAL A 260 16.55 1.62 11.82
CA VAL A 260 17.50 2.69 12.05
C VAL A 260 18.81 1.98 12.32
N GLY A 261 19.73 1.99 11.35
CA GLY A 261 21.11 1.65 11.58
C GLY A 261 21.67 2.59 12.63
N ALA A 262 21.68 2.18 13.89
CA ALA A 262 22.47 2.80 14.93
C ALA A 262 23.93 2.39 14.71
N ILE A 263 24.57 2.98 13.70
CA ILE A 263 26.04 2.98 13.65
C ILE A 263 26.47 4.03 14.67
N GLY A 264 26.93 3.52 15.82
CA GLY A 264 27.57 4.30 16.85
C GLY A 264 28.83 4.96 16.29
N CYS A 265 28.77 6.25 16.01
CA CYS A 265 29.97 7.09 15.95
C CYS A 265 30.54 7.27 17.36
N ALA A 266 31.36 6.30 17.77
CA ALA A 266 32.30 6.51 18.88
C ALA A 266 33.41 7.44 18.38
N PHE A 267 33.19 8.74 18.42
CA PHE A 267 34.30 9.69 18.36
C PHE A 267 35.06 9.64 19.69
N ALA A 268 36.15 8.90 19.69
CA ALA A 268 37.13 8.97 20.73
C ALA A 268 37.82 10.37 20.70
N TYR A 269 37.42 11.24 21.60
CA TYR A 269 38.24 12.40 21.97
C TYR A 269 39.48 11.89 22.72
N ARG A 270 40.64 11.97 22.10
CA ARG A 270 41.94 11.96 22.77
C ARG A 270 42.81 13.11 22.25
N ARG A 271 42.96 14.07 23.13
CA ARG A 271 44.04 15.05 23.33
C ARG A 271 44.64 15.70 22.07
#